data_cc0439e6c542dd27426dcf29e49f3c4e
#
_entry.id   cc0439e6c542dd27426dcf29e49f3c4e
#
_cell.length_a   1.000
_cell.length_b   1.000
_cell.length_c   1.000
_cell.angle_alpha   90.00
_cell.angle_beta   90.00
_cell.angle_gamma   90.00
#
_symmetry.space_group_name_H-M   'P 1'
#
loop_
_entity.id
_entity.type
_entity.pdbx_description
1 polymer ?
#
loop_
_entity_poly.entity_id
_entity_poly.type
_entity_poly.pdbx_seq_one_letter_code
_entity_poly.pdbx_strand_id
1 'polypeptide(L)'
;MEEINAMNYPKLEINLRKLEHNARLEVQKLAKYGVTVMGVNKVFNGLSETASAIIRAGIDVVAESRVSNLKKLQHLPCQKCLLRTPSPSEIEEVVRYTDISLNSEVAVIQSLSREAVKQKTIHQVLLMVDMGDIREGIWFENREYLEKAVKQTLELPNLELYGLGTNFGCYGSVNPTVENGRMFVRIARELEAKFGIRFKYISGGNGTSYHLIEKGTWPEGINHLRV
;
A
#
# COMPACT_ATOMS: atom_id res chain seq x y z
N MET A 1 -45.29 9.57 24.05
CA MET A 1 -44.24 8.64 24.54
C MET A 1 -43.37 8.33 23.32
N GLU A 2 -42.25 9.02 23.24
CA GLU A 2 -41.25 8.72 22.22
C GLU A 2 -40.68 7.34 22.51
N GLU A 3 -40.77 6.44 21.54
CA GLU A 3 -40.10 5.17 21.59
C GLU A 3 -38.59 5.44 21.72
N ILE A 4 -38.07 5.18 22.90
CA ILE A 4 -36.63 5.09 23.11
C ILE A 4 -36.18 3.87 22.30
N ASN A 5 -35.76 4.11 21.06
CA ASN A 5 -35.09 3.09 20.25
C ASN A 5 -33.98 2.46 21.10
N ALA A 6 -34.19 1.20 21.47
CA ALA A 6 -33.21 0.44 22.24
C ALA A 6 -31.89 0.43 21.47
N MET A 7 -30.98 1.35 21.81
CA MET A 7 -29.65 1.38 21.22
C MET A 7 -28.90 0.11 21.60
N ASN A 8 -28.61 -0.74 20.62
CA ASN A 8 -27.78 -1.92 20.84
C ASN A 8 -26.35 -1.47 21.19
N TYR A 9 -25.95 -1.76 22.41
CA TYR A 9 -24.55 -1.55 22.86
C TYR A 9 -23.81 -2.88 22.88
N PRO A 10 -22.49 -2.91 22.64
CA PRO A 10 -21.62 -1.77 22.34
C PRO A 10 -21.79 -1.26 20.90
N LYS A 11 -21.59 0.05 20.67
CA LYS A 11 -21.60 0.68 19.35
C LYS A 11 -20.34 1.50 19.10
N LEU A 12 -19.91 1.58 17.84
CA LEU A 12 -18.85 2.49 17.38
C LEU A 12 -19.48 3.57 16.51
N GLU A 13 -19.29 4.83 16.88
CA GLU A 13 -19.71 5.97 16.09
C GLU A 13 -18.52 6.56 15.32
N ILE A 14 -18.66 6.67 14.00
CA ILE A 14 -17.62 7.22 13.13
C ILE A 14 -18.10 8.58 12.59
N ASN A 15 -17.38 9.64 12.91
CA ASN A 15 -17.66 10.97 12.37
C ASN A 15 -16.97 11.15 11.00
N LEU A 16 -17.70 10.94 9.92
CA LEU A 16 -17.17 10.99 8.55
C LEU A 16 -16.60 12.37 8.17
N ARG A 17 -17.15 13.47 8.70
CA ARG A 17 -16.60 14.82 8.43
C ARG A 17 -15.22 15.01 9.09
N LYS A 18 -15.04 14.52 10.31
CA LYS A 18 -13.73 14.56 10.98
C LYS A 18 -12.73 13.64 10.27
N LEU A 19 -13.16 12.46 9.83
CA LEU A 19 -12.31 11.56 9.06
C LEU A 19 -11.84 12.20 7.74
N GLU A 20 -12.76 12.78 6.97
CA GLU A 20 -12.44 13.49 5.73
C GLU A 20 -11.50 14.68 5.99
N HIS A 21 -11.78 15.48 7.04
CA HIS A 21 -10.92 16.59 7.42
C HIS A 21 -9.50 16.15 7.74
N ASN A 22 -9.34 15.10 8.57
CA ASN A 22 -8.04 14.58 8.96
C ASN A 22 -7.28 14.03 7.73
N ALA A 23 -7.95 13.22 6.89
CA ALA A 23 -7.35 12.70 5.67
C ALA A 23 -6.87 13.83 4.73
N ARG A 24 -7.65 14.90 4.59
CA ARG A 24 -7.27 16.08 3.80
C ARG A 24 -6.05 16.80 4.36
N LEU A 25 -5.95 16.94 5.68
CA LEU A 25 -4.76 17.52 6.32
C LEU A 25 -3.52 16.67 6.06
N GLU A 26 -3.64 15.33 6.14
CA GLU A 26 -2.56 14.41 5.83
C GLU A 26 -2.07 14.55 4.39
N VAL A 27 -2.99 14.55 3.42
CA VAL A 27 -2.67 14.77 2.01
C VAL A 27 -1.92 16.10 1.81
N GLN A 28 -2.43 17.19 2.40
CA GLN A 28 -1.82 18.51 2.27
C GLN A 28 -0.42 18.61 2.91
N LYS A 29 -0.23 17.98 4.06
CA LYS A 29 1.07 17.97 4.75
C LYS A 29 2.10 17.17 3.97
N LEU A 30 1.74 15.95 3.53
CA LEU A 30 2.63 15.05 2.81
C LEU A 30 2.98 15.56 1.41
N ALA A 31 2.04 16.24 0.74
CA ALA A 31 2.27 16.87 -0.56
C ALA A 31 3.41 17.90 -0.55
N LYS A 32 3.67 18.58 0.59
CA LYS A 32 4.80 19.52 0.74
C LYS A 32 6.17 18.84 0.60
N TYR A 33 6.22 17.53 0.81
CA TYR A 33 7.41 16.70 0.67
C TYR A 33 7.40 15.86 -0.61
N GLY A 34 6.45 16.11 -1.52
CA GLY A 34 6.29 15.32 -2.74
C GLY A 34 5.79 13.90 -2.48
N VAL A 35 5.12 13.67 -1.34
CA VAL A 35 4.65 12.34 -0.92
C VAL A 35 3.15 12.21 -1.17
N THR A 36 2.77 11.17 -1.90
CA THR A 36 1.37 10.78 -2.10
C THR A 36 0.90 9.81 -1.00
N VAL A 37 -0.40 9.78 -0.76
CA VAL A 37 -1.01 8.99 0.32
C VAL A 37 -1.91 7.91 -0.27
N MET A 38 -1.70 6.67 0.19
CA MET A 38 -2.66 5.58 0.03
C MET A 38 -3.47 5.45 1.32
N GLY A 39 -4.79 5.59 1.23
CA GLY A 39 -5.67 5.56 2.40
C GLY A 39 -5.99 4.15 2.85
N VAL A 40 -5.64 3.81 4.10
CA VAL A 40 -5.82 2.46 4.64
C VAL A 40 -7.15 2.35 5.38
N ASN A 41 -8.11 1.65 4.76
CA ASN A 41 -9.50 1.49 5.27
C ASN A 41 -9.71 0.22 6.12
N LYS A 42 -8.65 -0.54 6.40
CA LYS A 42 -8.75 -1.87 7.06
C LYS A 42 -9.36 -1.81 8.46
N VAL A 43 -9.12 -0.73 9.21
CA VAL A 43 -9.68 -0.53 10.56
C VAL A 43 -11.22 -0.41 10.53
N PHE A 44 -11.77 0.03 9.41
CA PHE A 44 -13.20 0.16 9.18
C PHE A 44 -13.82 -1.06 8.48
N ASN A 45 -13.05 -2.15 8.31
CA ASN A 45 -13.51 -3.43 7.75
C ASN A 45 -14.20 -3.29 6.38
N GLY A 46 -13.69 -2.42 5.51
CA GLY A 46 -14.23 -2.18 4.17
C GLY A 46 -15.55 -1.42 4.16
N LEU A 47 -15.80 -0.57 5.15
CA LEU A 47 -16.97 0.30 5.17
C LEU A 47 -16.88 1.33 4.06
N SER A 48 -17.91 1.36 3.20
CA SER A 48 -17.93 2.20 2.00
C SER A 48 -17.97 3.70 2.31
N GLU A 49 -18.67 4.07 3.36
CA GLU A 49 -18.82 5.47 3.80
C GLU A 49 -17.48 6.07 4.26
N THR A 50 -16.65 5.27 4.95
CA THR A 50 -15.31 5.71 5.37
C THR A 50 -14.35 5.80 4.19
N ALA A 51 -14.40 4.82 3.28
CA ALA A 51 -13.62 4.86 2.04
C ALA A 51 -14.02 6.09 1.18
N SER A 52 -15.32 6.39 1.07
CA SER A 52 -15.82 7.57 0.35
C SER A 52 -15.33 8.88 0.99
N ALA A 53 -15.27 8.96 2.32
CA ALA A 53 -14.75 10.14 3.01
C ALA A 53 -13.24 10.35 2.74
N ILE A 54 -12.47 9.26 2.70
CA ILE A 54 -11.03 9.26 2.36
C ILE A 54 -10.83 9.73 0.91
N ILE A 55 -11.63 9.24 -0.03
CA ILE A 55 -11.57 9.64 -1.45
C ILE A 55 -11.89 11.14 -1.62
N ARG A 56 -12.93 11.65 -0.96
CA ARG A 56 -13.26 13.09 -1.01
C ARG A 56 -12.17 13.98 -0.42
N ALA A 57 -11.30 13.43 0.40
CA ALA A 57 -10.13 14.13 0.93
C ALA A 57 -8.98 14.28 -0.10
N GLY A 58 -9.09 13.63 -1.27
CA GLY A 58 -8.08 13.68 -2.34
C GLY A 58 -7.14 12.46 -2.36
N ILE A 59 -7.60 11.33 -1.83
CA ILE A 59 -6.85 10.06 -1.87
C ILE A 59 -7.38 9.20 -3.01
N ASP A 60 -6.51 8.84 -3.95
CA ASP A 60 -6.86 8.11 -5.17
C ASP A 60 -6.78 6.60 -5.04
N VAL A 61 -6.12 6.09 -4.01
CA VAL A 61 -5.95 4.65 -3.76
C VAL A 61 -6.43 4.30 -2.37
N VAL A 62 -7.42 3.42 -2.28
CA VAL A 62 -7.90 2.85 -1.01
C VAL A 62 -7.34 1.45 -0.82
N ALA A 63 -6.82 1.20 0.37
CA ALA A 63 -6.12 -0.02 0.69
C ALA A 63 -6.77 -0.80 1.83
N GLU A 64 -6.77 -2.12 1.66
CA GLU A 64 -7.39 -3.08 2.58
C GLU A 64 -6.51 -4.33 2.75
N SER A 65 -6.69 -5.03 3.85
CA SER A 65 -5.99 -6.29 4.12
C SER A 65 -6.73 -7.54 3.62
N ARG A 66 -7.99 -7.40 3.21
CA ARG A 66 -8.84 -8.51 2.75
C ARG A 66 -9.47 -8.17 1.40
N VAL A 67 -9.32 -9.10 0.45
CA VAL A 67 -9.94 -8.94 -0.89
C VAL A 67 -11.46 -8.83 -0.82
N SER A 68 -12.08 -9.55 0.12
CA SER A 68 -13.55 -9.47 0.35
C SER A 68 -14.02 -8.05 0.74
N ASN A 69 -13.18 -7.26 1.40
CA ASN A 69 -13.48 -5.87 1.71
C ASN A 69 -13.32 -4.98 0.46
N LEU A 70 -12.26 -5.20 -0.34
CA LEU A 70 -12.06 -4.48 -1.61
C LEU A 70 -13.18 -4.74 -2.61
N LYS A 71 -13.73 -5.97 -2.61
CA LYS A 71 -14.92 -6.31 -3.40
C LYS A 71 -16.13 -5.45 -3.06
N LYS A 72 -16.35 -5.11 -1.78
CA LYS A 72 -17.45 -4.20 -1.37
C LYS A 72 -17.27 -2.78 -1.90
N LEU A 73 -16.03 -2.37 -2.16
CA LEU A 73 -15.67 -1.02 -2.59
C LEU A 73 -15.61 -0.84 -4.12
N GLN A 74 -16.04 -1.83 -4.92
CA GLN A 74 -15.90 -1.79 -6.37
C GLN A 74 -16.65 -0.62 -7.04
N HIS A 75 -17.72 -0.15 -6.44
CA HIS A 75 -18.52 0.96 -6.95
C HIS A 75 -17.85 2.34 -6.72
N LEU A 76 -16.79 2.42 -5.94
CA LEU A 76 -16.11 3.68 -5.65
C LEU A 76 -15.08 4.04 -6.72
N PRO A 77 -14.98 5.32 -7.13
CA PRO A 77 -14.09 5.79 -8.19
C PRO A 77 -12.65 5.98 -7.68
N CYS A 78 -11.99 4.90 -7.29
CA CYS A 78 -10.60 4.92 -6.82
C CYS A 78 -9.91 3.61 -7.20
N GLN A 79 -8.58 3.60 -7.20
CA GLN A 79 -7.82 2.38 -7.24
C GLN A 79 -7.91 1.63 -5.90
N LYS A 80 -7.80 0.31 -5.96
CA LYS A 80 -7.87 -0.59 -4.79
C LYS A 80 -6.56 -1.32 -4.64
N CYS A 81 -6.02 -1.33 -3.41
CA CYS A 81 -4.78 -1.99 -3.09
C CYS A 81 -4.95 -3.06 -2.01
N LEU A 82 -4.47 -4.27 -2.27
CA LEU A 82 -4.36 -5.31 -1.25
C LEU A 82 -3.03 -5.15 -0.50
N LEU A 83 -3.09 -4.90 0.82
CA LEU A 83 -1.95 -4.59 1.69
C LEU A 83 -1.22 -5.83 2.22
N ARG A 84 -1.08 -6.85 1.43
CA ARG A 84 -0.33 -8.07 1.74
C ARG A 84 -0.08 -8.90 0.49
N THR A 85 0.85 -9.84 0.59
CA THR A 85 0.99 -10.89 -0.42
C THR A 85 -0.29 -11.72 -0.48
N PRO A 86 -0.90 -11.88 -1.68
CA PRO A 86 -2.08 -12.73 -1.87
C PRO A 86 -1.83 -14.18 -1.50
N SER A 87 -2.83 -14.87 -0.95
CA SER A 87 -2.83 -16.32 -0.84
C SER A 87 -3.07 -16.95 -2.21
N PRO A 88 -2.50 -18.12 -2.53
CA PRO A 88 -2.74 -18.79 -3.81
C PRO A 88 -4.22 -19.02 -4.15
N SER A 89 -5.05 -19.25 -3.14
CA SER A 89 -6.50 -19.44 -3.29
C SER A 89 -7.29 -18.16 -3.61
N GLU A 90 -6.69 -16.99 -3.43
CA GLU A 90 -7.36 -15.69 -3.65
C GLU A 90 -6.96 -15.01 -4.98
N ILE A 91 -6.00 -15.56 -5.72
CA ILE A 91 -5.40 -14.91 -6.90
C ILE A 91 -6.46 -14.42 -7.90
N GLU A 92 -7.48 -15.23 -8.18
CA GLU A 92 -8.57 -14.87 -9.10
C GLU A 92 -9.31 -13.63 -8.60
N GLU A 93 -9.70 -13.60 -7.31
CA GLU A 93 -10.43 -12.47 -6.73
C GLU A 93 -9.52 -11.23 -6.59
N VAL A 94 -8.24 -11.42 -6.28
CA VAL A 94 -7.28 -10.31 -6.19
C VAL A 94 -7.17 -9.60 -7.53
N VAL A 95 -6.93 -10.32 -8.62
CA VAL A 95 -6.84 -9.71 -9.96
C VAL A 95 -8.15 -9.06 -10.37
N ARG A 96 -9.29 -9.63 -9.98
CA ARG A 96 -10.61 -9.10 -10.33
C ARG A 96 -11.00 -7.84 -9.57
N TYR A 97 -10.63 -7.74 -8.30
CA TYR A 97 -11.14 -6.72 -7.38
C TYR A 97 -10.08 -5.74 -6.87
N THR A 98 -8.85 -5.86 -7.35
CA THR A 98 -7.78 -4.94 -6.95
C THR A 98 -6.96 -4.51 -8.15
N ASP A 99 -6.50 -3.28 -8.12
CA ASP A 99 -5.58 -2.73 -9.11
C ASP A 99 -4.12 -3.03 -8.73
N ILE A 100 -3.83 -2.99 -7.43
CA ILE A 100 -2.48 -3.10 -6.86
C ILE A 100 -2.47 -4.17 -5.76
N SER A 101 -1.37 -4.94 -5.66
CA SER A 101 -1.11 -5.76 -4.49
C SER A 101 0.34 -5.68 -4.03
N LEU A 102 0.55 -5.80 -2.71
CA LEU A 102 1.88 -5.93 -2.13
C LEU A 102 2.36 -7.37 -2.29
N ASN A 103 3.62 -7.55 -2.71
CA ASN A 103 4.15 -8.88 -2.99
C ASN A 103 5.60 -9.03 -2.52
N SER A 104 5.94 -10.23 -2.07
CA SER A 104 7.31 -10.61 -1.67
C SER A 104 7.76 -11.91 -2.34
N GLU A 105 6.81 -12.67 -2.89
CA GLU A 105 7.02 -14.04 -3.36
C GLU A 105 6.88 -14.13 -4.88
N VAL A 106 7.95 -14.52 -5.56
CA VAL A 106 7.96 -14.66 -7.02
C VAL A 106 6.88 -15.64 -7.53
N ALA A 107 6.65 -16.75 -6.82
CA ALA A 107 5.63 -17.72 -7.20
C ALA A 107 4.21 -17.12 -7.19
N VAL A 108 3.93 -16.23 -6.26
CA VAL A 108 2.66 -15.49 -6.19
C VAL A 108 2.56 -14.49 -7.35
N ILE A 109 3.64 -13.75 -7.62
CA ILE A 109 3.70 -12.79 -8.74
C ILE A 109 3.45 -13.49 -10.08
N GLN A 110 4.06 -14.66 -10.29
CA GLN A 110 3.80 -15.49 -11.48
C GLN A 110 2.33 -15.94 -11.58
N SER A 111 1.71 -16.25 -10.45
CA SER A 111 0.29 -16.64 -10.42
C SER A 111 -0.62 -15.46 -10.74
N LEU A 112 -0.30 -14.26 -10.22
CA LEU A 112 -0.99 -13.01 -10.57
C LEU A 112 -0.90 -12.72 -12.08
N SER A 113 0.28 -12.90 -12.68
CA SER A 113 0.46 -12.73 -14.13
C SER A 113 -0.43 -13.66 -14.94
N ARG A 114 -0.41 -14.97 -14.63
CA ARG A 114 -1.26 -15.95 -15.32
C ARG A 114 -2.74 -15.59 -15.24
N GLU A 115 -3.19 -15.16 -14.09
CA GLU A 115 -4.59 -14.78 -13.89
C GLU A 115 -4.91 -13.43 -14.56
N ALA A 116 -4.01 -12.45 -14.54
CA ALA A 116 -4.17 -11.18 -15.23
C ALA A 116 -4.29 -11.37 -16.76
N VAL A 117 -3.50 -12.29 -17.34
CA VAL A 117 -3.63 -12.70 -18.74
C VAL A 117 -5.01 -13.30 -19.02
N LYS A 118 -5.46 -14.24 -18.17
CA LYS A 118 -6.77 -14.90 -18.29
C LYS A 118 -7.92 -13.90 -18.23
N GLN A 119 -7.84 -12.93 -17.32
CA GLN A 119 -8.85 -11.87 -17.15
C GLN A 119 -8.68 -10.70 -18.12
N LYS A 120 -7.63 -10.69 -18.96
CA LYS A 120 -7.32 -9.63 -19.94
C LYS A 120 -7.20 -8.25 -19.28
N THR A 121 -6.59 -8.19 -18.14
CA THR A 121 -6.34 -6.97 -17.37
C THR A 121 -4.86 -6.80 -17.08
N ILE A 122 -4.45 -5.63 -16.62
CA ILE A 122 -3.11 -5.38 -16.09
C ILE A 122 -3.23 -5.29 -14.56
N HIS A 123 -2.37 -6.01 -13.85
CA HIS A 123 -2.30 -5.94 -12.39
C HIS A 123 -0.98 -5.31 -11.94
N GLN A 124 -1.05 -4.35 -11.02
CA GLN A 124 0.10 -3.60 -10.53
C GLN A 124 0.70 -4.29 -9.29
N VAL A 125 2.01 -4.46 -9.31
CA VAL A 125 2.77 -5.09 -8.22
C VAL A 125 3.60 -4.04 -7.49
N LEU A 126 3.41 -3.91 -6.18
CA LEU A 126 4.32 -3.22 -5.28
C LEU A 126 5.20 -4.28 -4.61
N LEU A 127 6.47 -4.36 -5.02
CA LEU A 127 7.40 -5.35 -4.48
C LEU A 127 7.90 -4.88 -3.12
N MET A 128 7.78 -5.74 -2.09
CA MET A 128 8.13 -5.39 -0.73
C MET A 128 9.57 -5.76 -0.40
N VAL A 129 10.27 -4.82 0.24
CA VAL A 129 11.62 -4.99 0.78
C VAL A 129 11.53 -4.93 2.31
N ASP A 130 12.01 -5.96 2.98
CA ASP A 130 12.10 -5.97 4.43
C ASP A 130 13.38 -5.26 4.89
N MET A 131 13.20 -4.12 5.53
CA MET A 131 14.29 -3.29 6.08
C MET A 131 14.56 -3.57 7.57
N GLY A 132 14.08 -4.72 8.08
CA GLY A 132 14.25 -5.15 9.47
C GLY A 132 12.99 -5.17 10.31
N ASP A 133 11.82 -4.85 9.75
CA ASP A 133 10.53 -4.95 10.47
C ASP A 133 10.05 -6.40 10.63
N ILE A 134 10.61 -7.34 9.82
CA ILE A 134 10.37 -8.79 9.86
C ILE A 134 8.88 -9.12 9.73
N ARG A 135 8.17 -8.31 8.97
CA ARG A 135 6.74 -8.50 8.70
C ARG A 135 6.49 -9.17 7.36
N GLU A 136 7.00 -8.58 6.29
CA GLU A 136 6.91 -9.05 4.91
C GLU A 136 7.96 -8.33 4.07
N GLY A 137 8.41 -8.97 3.03
CA GLY A 137 9.36 -8.38 2.10
C GLY A 137 10.55 -9.30 1.84
N ILE A 138 11.26 -9.00 0.77
CA ILE A 138 12.56 -9.59 0.50
C ILE A 138 13.58 -8.89 1.38
N TRP A 139 14.36 -9.66 2.14
CA TRP A 139 15.39 -9.12 3.02
C TRP A 139 16.35 -8.19 2.25
N PHE A 140 16.53 -6.99 2.72
CA PHE A 140 17.23 -5.93 1.98
C PHE A 140 18.68 -6.25 1.62
N GLU A 141 19.37 -7.12 2.37
CA GLU A 141 20.71 -7.58 2.06
C GLU A 141 20.74 -8.73 1.04
N ASN A 142 19.63 -9.41 0.81
CA ASN A 142 19.52 -10.42 -0.23
C ASN A 142 19.31 -9.78 -1.61
N ARG A 143 20.35 -9.06 -2.05
CA ARG A 143 20.31 -8.28 -3.28
C ARG A 143 20.08 -9.14 -4.53
N GLU A 144 20.68 -10.32 -4.55
CA GLU A 144 20.54 -11.26 -5.67
C GLU A 144 19.08 -11.68 -5.86
N TYR A 145 18.40 -12.06 -4.78
CA TYR A 145 16.99 -12.45 -4.87
C TYR A 145 16.09 -11.25 -5.18
N LEU A 146 16.38 -10.07 -4.65
CA LEU A 146 15.62 -8.85 -4.94
C LEU A 146 15.73 -8.48 -6.43
N GLU A 147 16.94 -8.52 -6.99
CA GLU A 147 17.17 -8.28 -8.42
C GLU A 147 16.47 -9.31 -9.31
N LYS A 148 16.52 -10.59 -8.93
CA LYS A 148 15.80 -11.67 -9.59
C LYS A 148 14.29 -11.42 -9.58
N ALA A 149 13.73 -11.02 -8.44
CA ALA A 149 12.30 -10.73 -8.31
C ALA A 149 11.88 -9.54 -9.18
N VAL A 150 12.67 -8.46 -9.22
CA VAL A 150 12.45 -7.30 -10.10
C VAL A 150 12.47 -7.75 -11.56
N LYS A 151 13.54 -8.43 -11.99
CA LYS A 151 13.68 -8.91 -13.37
C LYS A 151 12.50 -9.76 -13.79
N GLN A 152 12.15 -10.77 -12.99
CA GLN A 152 11.04 -11.66 -13.29
C GLN A 152 9.71 -10.92 -13.36
N THR A 153 9.46 -9.95 -12.47
CA THR A 153 8.22 -9.16 -12.51
C THR A 153 8.12 -8.33 -13.79
N LEU A 154 9.24 -7.77 -14.27
CA LEU A 154 9.31 -6.99 -15.50
C LEU A 154 9.09 -7.83 -16.76
N GLU A 155 9.46 -9.11 -16.74
CA GLU A 155 9.34 -10.04 -17.87
C GLU A 155 7.95 -10.71 -17.95
N LEU A 156 7.16 -10.66 -16.88
CA LEU A 156 5.86 -11.32 -16.82
C LEU A 156 4.77 -10.50 -17.53
N PRO A 157 3.97 -11.14 -18.42
CA PRO A 157 2.90 -10.45 -19.13
C PRO A 157 1.78 -10.00 -18.19
N ASN A 158 1.13 -8.90 -18.57
CA ASN A 158 -0.02 -8.34 -17.86
C ASN A 158 0.26 -7.96 -16.41
N LEU A 159 1.54 -7.74 -16.06
CA LEU A 159 1.93 -7.11 -14.80
C LEU A 159 2.63 -5.77 -15.07
N GLU A 160 2.46 -4.87 -14.14
CA GLU A 160 3.23 -3.64 -14.03
C GLU A 160 3.95 -3.60 -12.69
N LEU A 161 5.29 -3.57 -12.71
CA LEU A 161 6.08 -3.33 -11.50
C LEU A 161 5.94 -1.86 -11.12
N TYR A 162 4.98 -1.58 -10.23
CA TYR A 162 4.56 -0.23 -9.89
C TYR A 162 5.54 0.49 -8.96
N GLY A 163 6.26 -0.28 -8.16
CA GLY A 163 7.25 0.30 -7.25
C GLY A 163 7.81 -0.67 -6.24
N LEU A 164 8.58 -0.10 -5.32
CA LEU A 164 9.05 -0.77 -4.12
C LEU A 164 8.32 -0.23 -2.89
N GLY A 165 8.07 -1.11 -1.91
CA GLY A 165 7.52 -0.75 -0.62
C GLY A 165 8.33 -1.35 0.53
N THR A 166 8.25 -0.72 1.70
CA THR A 166 8.79 -1.28 2.94
C THR A 166 7.83 -1.03 4.09
N ASN A 167 8.03 -1.69 5.21
CA ASN A 167 7.36 -1.40 6.47
C ASN A 167 8.39 -0.97 7.51
N PHE A 168 8.01 -0.05 8.39
CA PHE A 168 8.76 0.35 9.56
C PHE A 168 7.83 0.39 10.77
N GLY A 169 8.26 -0.20 11.87
CA GLY A 169 7.56 -0.16 13.15
C GLY A 169 6.16 -0.80 13.16
N CYS A 170 5.86 -1.67 12.21
CA CYS A 170 4.57 -2.34 12.13
C CYS A 170 4.46 -3.49 13.16
N TYR A 171 5.55 -4.25 13.32
CA TYR A 171 5.75 -5.21 14.41
C TYR A 171 6.59 -4.65 15.56
N GLY A 172 7.09 -3.41 15.43
CA GLY A 172 7.94 -2.77 16.43
C GLY A 172 9.40 -3.20 16.41
N SER A 173 9.84 -3.96 15.39
CA SER A 173 11.22 -4.47 15.29
C SER A 173 12.21 -3.39 14.88
N VAL A 174 11.78 -2.43 14.04
CA VAL A 174 12.62 -1.32 13.58
C VAL A 174 11.83 -0.02 13.53
N ASN A 175 12.36 1.02 14.15
CA ASN A 175 11.79 2.35 14.05
C ASN A 175 12.20 3.01 12.72
N PRO A 176 11.30 3.76 12.07
CA PRO A 176 11.67 4.56 10.92
C PRO A 176 12.68 5.66 11.32
N THR A 177 13.79 5.72 10.60
CA THR A 177 14.83 6.73 10.74
C THR A 177 15.19 7.32 9.37
N VAL A 178 15.84 8.47 9.38
CA VAL A 178 16.37 9.08 8.14
C VAL A 178 17.34 8.13 7.43
N GLU A 179 18.14 7.41 8.23
CA GLU A 179 19.19 6.53 7.70
C GLU A 179 18.59 5.30 7.00
N ASN A 180 17.67 4.58 7.65
CA ASN A 180 17.05 3.40 7.02
C ASN A 180 16.16 3.79 5.84
N GLY A 181 15.51 4.97 5.88
CA GLY A 181 14.79 5.50 4.74
C GLY A 181 15.71 5.84 3.56
N ARG A 182 16.86 6.47 3.80
CA ARG A 182 17.87 6.73 2.76
C ARG A 182 18.46 5.43 2.19
N MET A 183 18.68 4.43 3.02
CA MET A 183 19.14 3.11 2.57
C MET A 183 18.10 2.47 1.64
N PHE A 184 16.82 2.51 2.01
CA PHE A 184 15.73 2.02 1.15
C PHE A 184 15.68 2.75 -0.20
N VAL A 185 15.80 4.07 -0.20
CA VAL A 185 15.86 4.87 -1.45
C VAL A 185 17.08 4.47 -2.30
N ARG A 186 18.24 4.26 -1.69
CA ARG A 186 19.44 3.80 -2.41
C ARG A 186 19.18 2.49 -3.12
N ILE A 187 18.56 1.52 -2.44
CA ILE A 187 18.16 0.23 -3.04
C ILE A 187 17.26 0.46 -4.25
N ALA A 188 16.25 1.31 -4.12
CA ALA A 188 15.34 1.61 -5.21
C ALA A 188 16.09 2.22 -6.42
N ARG A 189 16.97 3.19 -6.19
CA ARG A 189 17.75 3.85 -7.26
C ARG A 189 18.73 2.91 -7.96
N GLU A 190 19.38 2.01 -7.23
CA GLU A 190 20.26 0.98 -7.79
C GLU A 190 19.48 0.05 -8.72
N LEU A 191 18.28 -0.39 -8.32
CA LEU A 191 17.41 -1.22 -9.15
C LEU A 191 16.88 -0.46 -10.38
N GLU A 192 16.46 0.80 -10.22
CA GLU A 192 16.05 1.65 -11.34
C GLU A 192 17.18 1.79 -12.38
N ALA A 193 18.40 2.07 -11.93
CA ALA A 193 19.57 2.21 -12.80
C ALA A 193 19.93 0.89 -13.50
N LYS A 194 19.89 -0.22 -12.77
CA LYS A 194 20.23 -1.55 -13.28
C LYS A 194 19.28 -2.03 -14.37
N PHE A 195 17.97 -1.79 -14.21
CA PHE A 195 16.95 -2.29 -15.11
C PHE A 195 16.42 -1.24 -16.11
N GLY A 196 16.93 -0.01 -16.05
CA GLY A 196 16.49 1.07 -16.95
C GLY A 196 15.04 1.50 -16.74
N ILE A 197 14.53 1.42 -15.52
CA ILE A 197 13.12 1.71 -15.17
C ILE A 197 13.01 2.90 -14.20
N ARG A 198 11.76 3.33 -13.96
CA ARG A 198 11.42 4.26 -12.87
C ARG A 198 10.24 3.69 -12.08
N PHE A 199 10.40 3.61 -10.78
CA PHE A 199 9.31 3.24 -9.89
C PHE A 199 8.34 4.41 -9.71
N LYS A 200 7.06 4.13 -9.89
CA LYS A 200 6.00 5.09 -9.57
C LYS A 200 5.95 5.36 -8.07
N TYR A 201 6.03 4.28 -7.25
CA TYR A 201 6.07 4.38 -5.81
C TYR A 201 7.39 3.89 -5.22
N ILE A 202 8.01 4.73 -4.42
CA ILE A 202 9.02 4.37 -3.42
C ILE A 202 8.34 4.58 -2.07
N SER A 203 7.66 3.51 -1.59
CA SER A 203 6.72 3.56 -0.49
C SER A 203 7.42 3.34 0.85
N GLY A 204 7.63 4.41 1.61
CA GLY A 204 8.44 4.47 2.83
C GLY A 204 7.74 4.04 4.11
N GLY A 205 6.77 3.12 4.04
CA GLY A 205 6.13 2.56 5.22
C GLY A 205 4.70 3.06 5.46
N ASN A 206 4.38 3.21 6.71
CA ASN A 206 3.05 3.49 7.24
C ASN A 206 3.07 4.75 8.13
N GLY A 207 2.00 4.98 8.90
CA GLY A 207 1.88 6.13 9.81
C GLY A 207 2.97 6.25 10.87
N THR A 208 3.73 5.18 11.19
CA THR A 208 4.85 5.26 12.13
C THR A 208 5.98 6.15 11.62
N SER A 209 6.11 6.29 10.29
CA SER A 209 7.11 7.17 9.66
C SER A 209 6.77 8.66 9.75
N TYR A 210 5.56 9.00 10.21
CA TYR A 210 5.05 10.37 10.21
C TYR A 210 5.86 11.35 11.05
N HIS A 211 6.47 10.89 12.14
CA HIS A 211 7.33 11.73 12.98
C HIS A 211 8.54 12.33 12.24
N LEU A 212 9.00 11.69 11.14
CA LEU A 212 10.08 12.24 10.30
C LEU A 212 9.59 13.46 9.51
N ILE A 213 8.31 13.46 9.10
CA ILE A 213 7.65 14.61 8.48
C ILE A 213 7.55 15.77 9.48
N GLU A 214 7.09 15.49 10.70
CA GLU A 214 6.95 16.52 11.76
C GLU A 214 8.28 17.15 12.14
N LYS A 215 9.36 16.37 12.12
CA LYS A 215 10.73 16.85 12.37
C LYS A 215 11.38 17.54 11.16
N GLY A 216 10.73 17.55 9.99
CA GLY A 216 11.32 18.10 8.76
C GLY A 216 12.53 17.31 8.25
N THR A 217 12.63 16.02 8.61
CA THR A 217 13.78 15.15 8.29
C THR A 217 13.41 14.01 7.34
N TRP A 218 12.33 14.18 6.57
CA TRP A 218 11.85 13.17 5.63
C TRP A 218 12.94 12.75 4.63
N PRO A 219 13.18 11.43 4.45
CA PRO A 219 14.19 10.96 3.49
C PRO A 219 13.80 11.31 2.06
N GLU A 220 14.63 12.12 1.40
CA GLU A 220 14.42 12.48 -0.01
C GLU A 220 14.38 11.23 -0.89
N GLY A 221 13.45 11.20 -1.83
CA GLY A 221 13.25 10.08 -2.75
C GLY A 221 12.15 9.11 -2.35
N ILE A 222 11.69 9.12 -1.09
CA ILE A 222 10.44 8.45 -0.71
C ILE A 222 9.29 9.36 -1.11
N ASN A 223 8.42 8.87 -2.00
CA ASN A 223 7.35 9.64 -2.60
C ASN A 223 5.94 9.10 -2.29
N HIS A 224 5.84 8.11 -1.41
CA HIS A 224 4.57 7.46 -1.10
C HIS A 224 4.53 6.93 0.34
N LEU A 225 3.36 7.05 1.01
CA LEU A 225 3.04 6.46 2.31
C LEU A 225 1.67 5.78 2.30
N ARG A 226 1.52 4.77 3.16
CA ARG A 226 0.26 4.06 3.41
C ARG A 226 -0.24 4.41 4.82
N VAL A 227 -1.25 5.26 4.93
CA VAL A 227 -1.78 5.83 6.19
C VAL A 227 -3.25 5.48 6.39
#